data_aaf13118de2989818e8cfec9af430193
#
_entry.id   aaf13118de2989818e8cfec9af430193
#
_cell.length_a   1.000
_cell.length_b   1.000
_cell.length_c   1.000
_cell.angle_alpha   90.00
_cell.angle_beta   90.00
_cell.angle_gamma   90.00
#
_symmetry.space_group_name_H-M   'P 1'
#
loop_
_entity.id
_entity.type
_entity.pdbx_description
1 polymer ?
#
loop_
_entity_poly.entity_id
_entity_poly.type
_entity_poly.pdbx_seq_one_letter_code
_entity_poly.pdbx_strand_id
1 'polypeptide(L)'
;MIKPDSLRAFILEAVPHLRRNPDALQVFIDRGNLVSTGAPGFAFEYRYTLNLLVTDYAGHRDALVVPLLVWLREQQPELFQNPNQREQIRFEADILDRDKMDLSFEIPLTERVGVTPREAGGFSVEHYPEPQEEAPWLATHWKLYLRDQLIAEWDIEEGQNSV
;
A
#
# COMPACT_ATOMS: atom_id res chain seq x y z
N MET A 1 -3.08 -2.72 12.57
CA MET A 1 -2.90 -2.15 11.21
C MET A 1 -2.41 -3.27 10.30
N ILE A 2 -3.06 -3.48 9.19
CA ILE A 2 -2.77 -4.59 8.27
C ILE A 2 -2.15 -4.11 6.94
N LYS A 3 -2.49 -2.88 6.52
CA LYS A 3 -2.01 -2.32 5.25
C LYS A 3 -0.48 -2.20 5.11
N PRO A 4 0.29 -1.82 6.15
CA PRO A 4 1.75 -1.72 6.02
C PRO A 4 2.41 -3.04 5.66
N ASP A 5 2.02 -4.14 6.31
CA ASP A 5 2.56 -5.48 6.04
C ASP A 5 2.13 -5.98 4.65
N SER A 6 0.86 -5.74 4.28
CA SER A 6 0.32 -6.06 2.96
C SER A 6 1.07 -5.32 1.85
N LEU A 7 1.30 -4.00 1.98
CA LEU A 7 2.06 -3.23 1.00
C LEU A 7 3.49 -3.75 0.87
N ARG A 8 4.16 -3.99 2.00
CA ARG A 8 5.53 -4.51 1.99
C ARG A 8 5.62 -5.83 1.23
N ALA A 9 4.74 -6.78 1.53
CA ALA A 9 4.70 -8.07 0.87
C ALA A 9 4.46 -7.92 -0.64
N PHE A 10 3.48 -7.12 -1.03
CA PHE A 10 3.13 -6.87 -2.42
C PHE A 10 4.30 -6.25 -3.22
N ILE A 11 4.96 -5.22 -2.68
CA ILE A 11 6.08 -4.55 -3.36
C ILE A 11 7.29 -5.48 -3.50
N LEU A 12 7.59 -6.29 -2.49
CA LEU A 12 8.68 -7.27 -2.56
C LEU A 12 8.42 -8.32 -3.65
N GLU A 13 7.18 -8.71 -3.85
CA GLU A 13 6.81 -9.65 -4.91
C GLU A 13 6.85 -9.02 -6.29
N ALA A 14 6.24 -7.83 -6.43
CA ALA A 14 6.07 -7.15 -7.71
C ALA A 14 7.38 -6.61 -8.30
N VAL A 15 8.35 -6.20 -7.46
CA VAL A 15 9.58 -5.52 -7.87
C VAL A 15 10.77 -6.47 -7.83
N PRO A 16 11.27 -6.96 -8.98
CA PRO A 16 12.34 -7.98 -9.01
C PRO A 16 13.64 -7.56 -8.30
N HIS A 17 13.97 -6.28 -8.31
CA HIS A 17 15.13 -5.75 -7.61
C HIS A 17 14.99 -5.90 -6.09
N LEU A 18 13.83 -5.57 -5.55
CA LEU A 18 13.53 -5.64 -4.10
C LEU A 18 13.31 -7.09 -3.63
N ARG A 19 12.75 -7.95 -4.48
CA ARG A 19 12.67 -9.39 -4.18
C ARG A 19 14.03 -10.00 -3.88
N ARG A 20 15.08 -9.56 -4.59
CA ARG A 20 16.46 -10.01 -4.37
C ARG A 20 17.16 -9.30 -3.23
N ASN A 21 16.72 -8.09 -2.88
CA ASN A 21 17.30 -7.23 -1.85
C ASN A 21 16.21 -6.71 -0.91
N PRO A 22 15.54 -7.56 -0.12
CA PRO A 22 14.39 -7.16 0.69
C PRO A 22 14.72 -6.15 1.80
N ASP A 23 15.99 -6.10 2.23
CA ASP A 23 16.48 -5.17 3.25
C ASP A 23 16.56 -3.72 2.74
N ALA A 24 16.60 -3.52 1.41
CA ALA A 24 16.55 -2.21 0.79
C ALA A 24 15.15 -1.55 0.92
N LEU A 25 14.10 -2.32 1.25
CA LEU A 25 12.74 -1.81 1.43
C LEU A 25 12.40 -1.67 2.91
N GLN A 26 12.11 -0.45 3.33
CA GLN A 26 11.60 -0.13 4.66
C GLN A 26 10.19 0.45 4.55
N VAL A 27 9.30 -0.02 5.41
CA VAL A 27 7.93 0.48 5.53
C VAL A 27 7.68 0.81 7.00
N PHE A 28 7.32 2.06 7.29
CA PHE A 28 7.10 2.50 8.66
C PHE A 28 6.08 3.64 8.73
N ILE A 29 5.62 3.94 9.93
CA ILE A 29 4.64 4.99 10.23
C ILE A 29 5.26 5.95 11.23
N ASP A 30 5.39 7.23 10.87
CA ASP A 30 5.91 8.26 11.78
C ASP A 30 4.84 8.83 12.69
N ARG A 31 3.63 9.00 12.15
CA ARG A 31 2.53 9.61 12.87
C ARG A 31 1.19 9.11 12.36
N GLY A 32 0.22 9.09 13.26
CA GLY A 32 -1.16 8.75 12.94
C GLY A 32 -2.11 9.24 14.02
N ASN A 33 -3.39 9.18 13.71
CA ASN A 33 -4.48 9.52 14.61
C ASN A 33 -5.43 8.34 14.74
N LEU A 34 -6.02 8.18 15.92
CA LEU A 34 -7.18 7.32 16.16
C LEU A 34 -8.42 8.21 16.12
N VAL A 35 -9.33 7.90 15.20
CA VAL A 35 -10.58 8.64 15.05
C VAL A 35 -11.72 7.77 15.58
N SER A 36 -12.34 8.19 16.69
CA SER A 36 -13.55 7.54 17.19
C SER A 36 -14.72 7.81 16.25
N THR A 37 -15.55 6.81 16.00
CA THR A 37 -16.76 6.95 15.18
C THR A 37 -17.88 7.74 15.88
N GLY A 38 -17.78 7.97 17.20
CA GLY A 38 -18.80 8.64 17.99
C GLY A 38 -20.07 7.80 18.22
N ALA A 39 -20.15 6.59 17.67
CA ALA A 39 -21.22 5.64 17.93
C ALA A 39 -21.03 4.95 19.30
N PRO A 40 -22.12 4.43 19.91
CA PRO A 40 -21.97 3.58 21.08
C PRO A 40 -21.12 2.36 20.76
N GLY A 41 -19.94 2.28 21.37
CA GLY A 41 -18.98 1.19 21.12
C GLY A 41 -17.56 1.68 21.00
N PHE A 42 -16.64 0.79 20.61
CA PHE A 42 -15.22 1.06 20.50
C PHE A 42 -14.71 1.02 19.05
N ALA A 43 -15.60 1.07 18.06
CA ALA A 43 -15.21 1.15 16.65
C ALA A 43 -14.45 2.46 16.40
N PHE A 44 -13.40 2.38 15.60
CA PHE A 44 -12.52 3.50 15.32
C PHE A 44 -11.88 3.38 13.92
N GLU A 45 -11.21 4.43 13.51
CA GLU A 45 -10.44 4.48 12.28
C GLU A 45 -9.00 4.90 12.59
N TYR A 46 -8.04 4.17 12.08
CA TYR A 46 -6.67 4.64 11.97
C TYR A 46 -6.56 5.59 10.78
N ARG A 47 -5.96 6.75 10.99
CA ARG A 47 -5.51 7.67 9.93
C ARG A 47 -4.04 7.93 10.12
N TYR A 48 -3.21 7.57 9.13
CA TYR A 48 -1.77 7.67 9.29
C TYR A 48 -1.06 7.96 7.97
N THR A 49 0.17 8.45 8.07
CA THR A 49 1.07 8.55 6.93
C THR A 49 2.03 7.36 6.99
N LEU A 50 1.94 6.52 5.97
CA LEU A 50 2.89 5.43 5.75
C LEU A 50 4.06 5.97 4.95
N ASN A 51 5.28 5.67 5.41
CA ASN A 51 6.53 5.94 4.71
C ASN A 51 7.04 4.64 4.09
N LEU A 52 7.30 4.69 2.78
CA LEU A 52 7.94 3.63 2.04
C LEU A 52 9.28 4.16 1.55
N LEU A 53 10.38 3.60 2.06
CA LEU A 53 11.75 3.98 1.72
C LEU A 53 12.42 2.82 0.99
N VAL A 54 13.00 3.12 -0.16
CA VAL A 54 13.83 2.19 -0.94
C VAL A 54 15.21 2.78 -1.10
N THR A 55 16.22 2.09 -0.57
CA THR A 55 17.61 2.53 -0.64
C THR A 55 18.39 1.80 -1.73
N ASP A 56 19.40 2.45 -2.28
CA ASP A 56 20.29 1.90 -3.32
C ASP A 56 19.54 1.29 -4.53
N TYR A 57 18.40 1.86 -4.90
CA TYR A 57 17.56 1.33 -5.96
C TYR A 57 18.19 1.55 -7.34
N ALA A 58 18.50 0.44 -8.03
CA ALA A 58 19.09 0.43 -9.36
C ALA A 58 18.09 0.08 -10.48
N GLY A 59 16.80 -0.11 -10.14
CA GLY A 59 15.75 -0.42 -11.11
C GLY A 59 15.15 0.83 -11.78
N HIS A 60 14.28 0.61 -12.75
CA HIS A 60 13.49 1.70 -13.32
C HIS A 60 12.47 2.19 -12.28
N ARG A 61 12.32 3.51 -12.13
CA ARG A 61 11.42 4.12 -11.12
C ARG A 61 9.98 3.66 -11.29
N ASP A 62 9.51 3.58 -12.53
CA ASP A 62 8.13 3.16 -12.81
C ASP A 62 7.87 1.70 -12.46
N ALA A 63 8.92 0.87 -12.41
CA ALA A 63 8.81 -0.52 -11.92
C ALA A 63 8.50 -0.61 -10.42
N LEU A 64 8.68 0.48 -9.67
CA LEU A 64 8.24 0.62 -8.28
C LEU A 64 6.91 1.39 -8.19
N VAL A 65 6.78 2.50 -8.94
CA VAL A 65 5.61 3.39 -8.84
C VAL A 65 4.33 2.71 -9.34
N VAL A 66 4.38 1.98 -10.45
CA VAL A 66 3.16 1.36 -11.00
C VAL A 66 2.59 0.29 -10.09
N PRO A 67 3.36 -0.69 -9.56
CA PRO A 67 2.85 -1.63 -8.56
C PRO A 67 2.30 -0.93 -7.31
N LEU A 68 2.98 0.11 -6.81
CA LEU A 68 2.50 0.91 -5.69
C LEU A 68 1.11 1.49 -5.98
N LEU A 69 0.91 2.09 -7.16
CA LEU A 69 -0.40 2.65 -7.55
C LEU A 69 -1.47 1.57 -7.74
N VAL A 70 -1.11 0.38 -8.24
CA VAL A 70 -2.04 -0.77 -8.35
C VAL A 70 -2.52 -1.17 -6.96
N TRP A 71 -1.60 -1.38 -6.01
CA TRP A 71 -1.96 -1.72 -4.64
C TRP A 71 -2.81 -0.63 -3.97
N LEU A 72 -2.43 0.64 -4.13
CA LEU A 72 -3.16 1.76 -3.55
C LEU A 72 -4.58 1.89 -4.12
N ARG A 73 -4.79 1.57 -5.38
CA ARG A 73 -6.12 1.64 -5.99
C ARG A 73 -7.11 0.65 -5.35
N GLU A 74 -6.61 -0.49 -4.89
CA GLU A 74 -7.41 -1.49 -4.18
C GLU A 74 -7.55 -1.17 -2.68
N GLN A 75 -6.46 -0.75 -2.05
CA GLN A 75 -6.40 -0.59 -0.60
C GLN A 75 -6.73 0.82 -0.10
N GLN A 76 -6.70 1.83 -0.98
CA GLN A 76 -7.04 3.22 -0.67
C GLN A 76 -7.64 3.92 -1.89
N PRO A 77 -8.80 3.45 -2.42
CA PRO A 77 -9.41 3.99 -3.65
C PRO A 77 -9.74 5.47 -3.58
N GLU A 78 -9.96 6.01 -2.39
CA GLU A 78 -10.24 7.42 -2.15
C GLU A 78 -9.16 8.36 -2.70
N LEU A 79 -7.90 7.94 -2.72
CA LEU A 79 -6.78 8.71 -3.28
C LEU A 79 -6.94 8.96 -4.80
N PHE A 80 -7.71 8.13 -5.48
CA PHE A 80 -7.94 8.23 -6.93
C PHE A 80 -9.31 8.85 -7.26
N GLN A 81 -10.31 8.56 -6.45
CA GLN A 81 -11.70 8.99 -6.67
C GLN A 81 -11.94 10.42 -6.24
N ASN A 82 -11.35 10.84 -5.10
CA ASN A 82 -11.52 12.17 -4.56
C ASN A 82 -10.53 13.15 -5.21
N PRO A 83 -10.99 14.14 -6.00
CA PRO A 83 -10.10 15.14 -6.62
C PRO A 83 -9.19 15.87 -5.64
N ASN A 84 -9.65 16.07 -4.39
CA ASN A 84 -8.88 16.78 -3.35
C ASN A 84 -7.76 15.93 -2.74
N GLN A 85 -7.73 14.63 -3.04
CA GLN A 85 -6.75 13.69 -2.50
C GLN A 85 -5.69 13.22 -3.51
N ARG A 86 -5.88 13.51 -4.79
CA ARG A 86 -5.01 13.03 -5.88
C ARG A 86 -3.55 13.48 -5.78
N GLU A 87 -3.25 14.56 -5.07
CA GLU A 87 -1.91 15.11 -4.88
C GLU A 87 -1.31 14.77 -3.51
N GLN A 88 -1.94 13.87 -2.74
CA GLN A 88 -1.49 13.58 -1.37
C GLN A 88 -0.37 12.54 -1.29
N ILE A 89 -0.16 11.75 -2.33
CA ILE A 89 1.00 10.87 -2.43
C ILE A 89 2.21 11.74 -2.78
N ARG A 90 3.16 11.83 -1.87
CA ARG A 90 4.39 12.59 -2.05
C ARG A 90 5.56 11.66 -2.22
N PHE A 91 6.58 12.11 -2.93
CA PHE A 91 7.82 11.36 -3.04
C PHE A 91 9.04 12.28 -3.06
N GLU A 92 10.16 11.74 -2.61
CA GLU A 92 11.48 12.34 -2.75
C GLU A 92 12.41 11.32 -3.41
N ALA A 93 13.40 11.81 -4.15
CA ALA A 93 14.37 10.98 -4.83
C ALA A 93 15.76 11.60 -4.70
N ASP A 94 16.67 10.91 -4.00
CA ASP A 94 18.07 11.26 -3.90
C ASP A 94 18.87 10.44 -4.89
N ILE A 95 19.44 11.12 -5.89
CA ILE A 95 20.27 10.48 -6.91
C ILE A 95 21.69 10.35 -6.35
N LEU A 96 22.06 9.14 -5.94
CA LEU A 96 23.35 8.85 -5.32
C LEU A 96 24.46 8.69 -6.36
N ASP A 97 24.13 8.04 -7.51
CA ASP A 97 25.07 7.76 -8.58
C ASP A 97 24.29 7.66 -9.92
N ARG A 98 25.00 7.38 -11.03
CA ARG A 98 24.39 7.22 -12.37
C ARG A 98 23.33 6.12 -12.40
N ASP A 99 23.51 5.08 -11.58
CA ASP A 99 22.74 3.85 -11.62
C ASP A 99 21.95 3.58 -10.32
N LYS A 100 22.07 4.42 -9.29
CA LYS A 100 21.44 4.20 -7.98
C LYS A 100 20.80 5.45 -7.42
N MET A 101 19.69 5.25 -6.74
CA MET A 101 18.94 6.29 -6.05
C MET A 101 18.28 5.77 -4.78
N ASP A 102 18.03 6.66 -3.85
CA ASP A 102 17.11 6.44 -2.76
C ASP A 102 15.75 7.06 -3.12
N LEU A 103 14.68 6.33 -2.89
CA LEU A 103 13.32 6.76 -3.14
C LEU A 103 12.52 6.68 -1.85
N SER A 104 11.86 7.75 -1.47
CA SER A 104 10.92 7.76 -0.35
C SER A 104 9.54 8.21 -0.80
N PHE A 105 8.50 7.59 -0.25
CA PHE A 105 7.11 7.93 -0.51
C PHE A 105 6.39 8.16 0.82
N GLU A 106 5.63 9.24 0.90
CA GLU A 106 4.68 9.52 1.97
C GLU A 106 3.27 9.26 1.44
N ILE A 107 2.56 8.34 2.08
CA ILE A 107 1.27 7.83 1.60
C ILE A 107 0.25 7.94 2.73
N PRO A 108 -0.79 8.78 2.61
CA PRO A 108 -1.86 8.83 3.58
C PRO A 108 -2.76 7.60 3.45
N LEU A 109 -2.94 6.88 4.54
CA LEU A 109 -3.77 5.68 4.60
C LEU A 109 -4.77 5.75 5.75
N THR A 110 -5.88 5.04 5.58
CA THR A 110 -6.91 4.84 6.60
C THR A 110 -7.24 3.37 6.75
N GLU A 111 -7.58 2.93 7.97
CA GLU A 111 -8.08 1.58 8.23
C GLU A 111 -9.23 1.65 9.23
N ARG A 112 -10.40 1.14 8.85
CA ARG A 112 -11.57 1.09 9.71
C ARG A 112 -11.59 -0.20 10.50
N VAL A 113 -11.85 -0.08 11.81
CA VAL A 113 -11.83 -1.19 12.74
C VAL A 113 -13.17 -1.26 13.48
N GLY A 114 -13.86 -2.38 13.32
CA GLY A 114 -15.03 -2.73 14.09
C GLY A 114 -14.64 -3.39 15.40
N VAL A 115 -15.35 -3.07 16.47
CA VAL A 115 -15.19 -3.70 17.79
C VAL A 115 -16.55 -4.07 18.31
N THR A 116 -16.82 -5.36 18.42
CA THR A 116 -18.11 -5.90 18.87
C THR A 116 -17.97 -6.68 20.16
N PRO A 117 -18.87 -6.47 21.14
CA PRO A 117 -18.91 -7.30 22.36
C PRO A 117 -19.21 -8.76 22.01
N ARG A 118 -18.61 -9.68 22.79
CA ARG A 118 -18.88 -11.12 22.69
C ARG A 118 -19.77 -11.57 23.85
N GLU A 119 -20.67 -12.52 23.59
CA GLU A 119 -21.58 -13.08 24.61
C GLU A 119 -20.81 -13.69 25.81
N ALA A 120 -19.66 -14.32 25.55
CA ALA A 120 -18.81 -14.91 26.57
C ALA A 120 -17.91 -13.88 27.30
N GLY A 121 -18.12 -12.58 27.08
CA GLY A 121 -17.27 -11.49 27.58
C GLY A 121 -16.10 -11.15 26.63
N GLY A 122 -15.60 -9.92 26.75
CA GLY A 122 -14.55 -9.39 25.89
C GLY A 122 -15.08 -8.83 24.57
N PHE A 123 -14.18 -8.62 23.61
CA PHE A 123 -14.48 -7.99 22.33
C PHE A 123 -13.90 -8.80 21.18
N SER A 124 -14.59 -8.77 20.06
CA SER A 124 -14.06 -9.16 18.75
C SER A 124 -13.64 -7.92 17.99
N VAL A 125 -12.48 -7.98 17.33
CA VAL A 125 -11.92 -6.88 16.53
C VAL A 125 -11.85 -7.32 15.07
N GLU A 126 -12.35 -6.49 14.17
CA GLU A 126 -12.41 -6.76 12.76
C GLU A 126 -11.92 -5.54 11.97
N HIS A 127 -10.95 -5.74 11.07
CA HIS A 127 -10.55 -4.73 10.11
C HIS A 127 -11.45 -4.84 8.87
N TYR A 128 -12.13 -3.76 8.52
CA TYR A 128 -13.00 -3.75 7.36
C TYR A 128 -12.19 -3.50 6.09
N PRO A 129 -12.38 -4.33 5.05
CA PRO A 129 -11.77 -4.09 3.75
C PRO A 129 -12.32 -2.80 3.12
N GLU A 130 -11.56 -2.23 2.21
CA GLU A 130 -12.07 -1.13 1.39
C GLU A 130 -13.14 -1.63 0.42
N PRO A 131 -14.15 -0.79 0.11
CA PRO A 131 -15.13 -1.13 -0.91
C PRO A 131 -14.43 -1.38 -2.25
N GLN A 132 -14.61 -2.57 -2.79
CA GLN A 132 -14.03 -2.91 -4.09
C GLN A 132 -14.90 -2.34 -5.21
N GLU A 133 -14.27 -1.66 -6.16
CA GLU A 133 -14.91 -1.36 -7.45
C GLU A 133 -14.72 -2.55 -8.39
N GLU A 134 -15.75 -2.86 -9.19
CA GLU A 134 -15.58 -3.76 -10.32
C GLU A 134 -14.60 -3.11 -11.31
N ALA A 135 -13.36 -3.52 -11.28
CA ALA A 135 -12.32 -2.97 -12.13
C ALA A 135 -12.03 -3.93 -13.28
N PRO A 136 -12.33 -3.55 -14.53
CA PRO A 136 -12.07 -4.41 -15.69
C PRO A 136 -10.57 -4.67 -15.97
N TRP A 137 -9.69 -4.00 -15.25
CA TRP A 137 -8.23 -4.16 -15.34
C TRP A 137 -7.63 -5.08 -14.26
N LEU A 138 -8.45 -5.76 -13.44
CA LEU A 138 -7.96 -6.78 -12.49
C LEU A 138 -7.52 -8.02 -13.27
N ALA A 139 -6.33 -7.93 -13.85
CA ALA A 139 -5.64 -9.10 -14.35
C ALA A 139 -4.99 -9.84 -13.17
N THR A 140 -5.04 -11.15 -13.19
CA THR A 140 -4.34 -11.99 -12.21
C THR A 140 -2.83 -12.01 -12.43
N HIS A 141 -2.40 -11.68 -13.63
CA HIS A 141 -0.99 -11.62 -14.02
C HIS A 141 -0.68 -10.29 -14.72
N TRP A 142 0.28 -9.54 -14.19
CA TRP A 142 0.65 -8.22 -14.68
C TRP A 142 2.07 -8.21 -15.25
N LYS A 143 2.22 -7.56 -16.40
CA LYS A 143 3.52 -7.26 -17.01
C LYS A 143 3.62 -5.77 -17.28
N LEU A 144 4.68 -5.16 -16.79
CA LEU A 144 4.95 -3.74 -17.03
C LEU A 144 6.08 -3.59 -18.03
N TYR A 145 5.81 -2.89 -19.11
CA TYR A 145 6.77 -2.62 -20.18
C TYR A 145 7.13 -1.14 -20.22
N LEU A 146 8.43 -0.84 -20.32
CA LEU A 146 8.90 0.46 -20.75
C LEU A 146 9.23 0.34 -22.26
N ARG A 147 8.37 0.89 -23.11
CA ARG A 147 8.34 0.60 -24.56
C ARG A 147 8.22 -0.92 -24.75
N ASP A 148 9.25 -1.58 -25.29
CA ASP A 148 9.26 -3.03 -25.53
C ASP A 148 10.06 -3.80 -24.49
N GLN A 149 10.61 -3.14 -23.46
CA GLN A 149 11.40 -3.76 -22.39
C GLN A 149 10.53 -4.07 -21.18
N LEU A 150 10.46 -5.33 -20.77
CA LEU A 150 9.83 -5.75 -19.53
C LEU A 150 10.64 -5.22 -18.32
N ILE A 151 9.99 -4.41 -17.46
CA ILE A 151 10.62 -3.77 -16.29
C ILE A 151 10.07 -4.27 -14.96
N ALA A 152 8.87 -4.86 -14.94
CA ALA A 152 8.30 -5.53 -13.78
C ALA A 152 7.28 -6.61 -14.22
N GLU A 153 7.11 -7.64 -13.40
CA GLU A 153 6.13 -8.72 -13.60
C GLU A 153 5.72 -9.25 -12.23
N TRP A 154 4.40 -9.42 -12.00
CA TRP A 154 3.86 -9.94 -10.75
C TRP A 154 2.50 -10.59 -10.94
N ASP A 155 2.15 -11.47 -10.01
CA ASP A 155 0.83 -12.08 -9.92
C ASP A 155 0.05 -11.47 -8.75
N ILE A 156 -1.27 -11.34 -8.92
CA ILE A 156 -2.19 -11.04 -7.83
C ILE A 156 -2.97 -12.32 -7.58
N GLU A 157 -2.75 -12.96 -6.43
CA GLU A 157 -3.55 -14.12 -6.04
C GLU A 157 -4.98 -13.68 -5.70
N GLU A 158 -5.97 -14.32 -6.33
CA GLU A 158 -7.37 -14.23 -5.92
C GLU A 158 -7.47 -14.78 -4.50
N GLY A 159 -7.60 -13.90 -3.50
CA GLY A 159 -7.84 -14.35 -2.12
C GLY A 159 -7.04 -13.66 -1.00
N GLN A 160 -6.11 -12.78 -1.28
CA GLN A 160 -5.47 -11.99 -0.22
C GLN A 160 -6.37 -10.89 0.37
N ASN A 161 -7.58 -10.75 -0.13
CA ASN A 161 -8.60 -9.81 0.39
C ASN A 161 -9.60 -10.46 1.37
N SER A 162 -9.34 -11.66 1.85
CA SER A 162 -10.20 -12.36 2.81
C SER A 162 -9.44 -12.66 4.09
N VAL A 163 -9.35 -11.66 4.96
CA VAL A 163 -9.20 -11.90 6.42
C VAL A 163 -10.01 -10.86 7.18
#